data_ec86230e58bb90532456b742bb77394b
#
_entry.id   ec86230e58bb90532456b742bb77394b
#
_cell.length_a   1.000
_cell.length_b   1.000
_cell.length_c   1.000
_cell.angle_alpha   90.00
_cell.angle_beta   90.00
_cell.angle_gamma   90.00
#
_symmetry.space_group_name_H-M   'P 1'
#
loop_
_entity.id
_entity.type
_entity.pdbx_description
1 polymer ?
#
loop_
_entity_poly.entity_id
_entity_poly.type
_entity_poly.pdbx_seq_one_letter_code
_entity_poly.pdbx_strand_id
1 'polypeptide(L)'
;SEVMSFRGFVQHIADHGGHKRGTVKGVLSDMCECLVEMLLEGKKVQLDELGDFWLSLTSTGAENCQKFTAANIKGVNILFTPGADFENLIDRAEFNPVASRVAQVATLKAEKSGIGLVDIDTAKGKKPTDGGSDDSGNTGDNDEMLQ
;
A
#
# COMPACT_ATOMS: atom_id res chain seq x y z
N SER A 1 -1.98 -9.89 -2.66
CA SER A 1 -1.58 -9.78 -1.25
C SER A 1 -2.37 -10.78 -0.43
N GLU A 2 -1.70 -11.48 0.46
CA GLU A 2 -2.32 -12.39 1.41
C GLU A 2 -3.08 -11.58 2.48
N VAL A 3 -4.27 -12.01 2.84
CA VAL A 3 -5.09 -11.35 3.85
C VAL A 3 -4.99 -12.12 5.16
N MET A 4 -4.41 -11.50 6.18
CA MET A 4 -4.44 -12.06 7.52
C MET A 4 -5.80 -11.84 8.16
N SER A 5 -6.48 -12.93 8.55
CA SER A 5 -7.76 -12.84 9.24
C SER A 5 -7.59 -12.35 10.68
N PHE A 6 -8.66 -11.76 11.26
CA PHE A 6 -8.67 -11.38 12.69
C PHE A 6 -8.27 -12.55 13.61
N ARG A 7 -8.80 -13.75 13.32
CA ARG A 7 -8.45 -14.96 14.08
C ARG A 7 -6.95 -15.30 13.98
N GLY A 8 -6.36 -15.16 12.79
CA GLY A 8 -4.93 -15.36 12.57
C GLY A 8 -4.10 -14.34 13.34
N PHE A 9 -4.51 -13.07 13.31
CA PHE A 9 -3.83 -12.01 14.03
C PHE A 9 -3.89 -12.19 15.55
N VAL A 10 -5.06 -12.56 16.10
CA VAL A 10 -5.22 -12.92 17.52
C VAL A 10 -4.32 -14.08 17.92
N GLN A 11 -4.21 -15.10 17.07
CA GLN A 11 -3.30 -16.24 17.33
C GLN A 11 -1.85 -15.78 17.34
N HIS A 12 -1.45 -14.98 16.39
CA HIS A 12 -0.09 -14.44 16.30
C HIS A 12 0.31 -13.65 17.55
N ILE A 13 -0.57 -12.75 18.04
CA ILE A 13 -0.32 -12.01 19.28
C ILE A 13 -0.23 -12.95 20.47
N ALA A 14 -1.13 -13.94 20.55
CA ALA A 14 -1.14 -14.91 21.64
C ALA A 14 0.16 -15.72 21.72
N ASP A 15 0.67 -16.16 20.58
CA ASP A 15 1.91 -16.94 20.47
C ASP A 15 3.14 -16.08 20.81
N HIS A 16 3.20 -14.83 20.36
CA HIS A 16 4.27 -13.89 20.68
C HIS A 16 4.33 -13.53 22.17
N GLY A 17 3.17 -13.22 22.75
CA GLY A 17 3.07 -12.75 24.13
C GLY A 17 2.88 -13.84 25.18
N GLY A 18 2.76 -15.11 24.78
CA GLY A 18 2.45 -16.21 25.70
C GLY A 18 1.06 -16.11 26.34
N HIS A 19 0.12 -15.40 25.70
CA HIS A 19 -1.22 -15.17 26.23
C HIS A 19 -2.21 -16.23 25.74
N LYS A 20 -3.29 -16.42 26.51
CA LYS A 20 -4.40 -17.25 26.03
C LYS A 20 -5.13 -16.52 24.89
N ARG A 21 -5.34 -17.22 23.75
CA ARG A 21 -6.05 -16.67 22.60
C ARG A 21 -7.40 -16.04 22.93
N GLY A 22 -8.16 -16.64 23.83
CA GLY A 22 -9.45 -16.08 24.28
C GLY A 22 -9.32 -14.73 24.97
N THR A 23 -8.29 -14.58 25.79
CA THR A 23 -7.98 -13.30 26.46
C THR A 23 -7.62 -12.21 25.46
N VAL A 24 -6.71 -12.52 24.51
CA VAL A 24 -6.31 -11.58 23.45
C VAL A 24 -7.51 -11.15 22.62
N LYS A 25 -8.37 -12.11 22.22
CA LYS A 25 -9.58 -11.80 21.47
C LYS A 25 -10.51 -10.87 22.25
N GLY A 26 -10.74 -11.15 23.54
CA GLY A 26 -11.59 -10.33 24.40
C GLY A 26 -11.06 -8.89 24.47
N VAL A 27 -9.81 -8.72 24.84
CA VAL A 27 -9.17 -7.38 24.95
C VAL A 27 -9.24 -6.59 23.64
N LEU A 28 -8.99 -7.21 22.49
CA LEU A 28 -9.08 -6.52 21.20
C LEU A 28 -10.53 -6.15 20.84
N SER A 29 -11.52 -6.98 21.21
CA SER A 29 -12.93 -6.62 21.01
C SER A 29 -13.33 -5.45 21.90
N ASP A 30 -12.99 -5.50 23.18
CA ASP A 30 -13.27 -4.44 24.14
C ASP A 30 -12.58 -3.13 23.74
N MET A 31 -11.35 -3.20 23.23
CA MET A 31 -10.62 -2.05 22.69
C MET A 31 -11.40 -1.39 21.55
N CYS A 32 -11.92 -2.16 20.60
CA CYS A 32 -12.71 -1.62 19.49
C CYS A 32 -13.99 -0.93 19.97
N GLU A 33 -14.70 -1.54 20.92
CA GLU A 33 -15.96 -0.98 21.48
C GLU A 33 -15.68 0.31 22.25
N CYS A 34 -14.70 0.31 23.14
CA CYS A 34 -14.30 1.49 23.90
C CYS A 34 -13.77 2.62 23.00
N LEU A 35 -13.03 2.27 21.93
CA LEU A 35 -12.55 3.27 20.96
C LEU A 35 -13.72 3.99 20.30
N VAL A 36 -14.73 3.26 19.84
CA VAL A 36 -15.93 3.84 19.23
C VAL A 36 -16.66 4.75 20.23
N GLU A 37 -16.84 4.30 21.46
CA GLU A 37 -17.49 5.09 22.52
C GLU A 37 -16.77 6.41 22.75
N MET A 38 -15.46 6.39 22.96
CA MET A 38 -14.65 7.58 23.20
C MET A 38 -14.66 8.56 22.02
N LEU A 39 -14.61 8.03 20.80
CA LEU A 39 -14.67 8.84 19.58
C LEU A 39 -16.04 9.52 19.43
N LEU A 40 -17.13 8.83 19.77
CA LEU A 40 -18.48 9.41 19.73
C LEU A 40 -18.67 10.51 20.77
N GLU A 41 -17.96 10.45 21.89
CA GLU A 41 -17.90 11.55 22.86
C GLU A 41 -17.05 12.75 22.38
N GLY A 42 -16.51 12.68 21.17
CA GLY A 42 -15.66 13.74 20.59
C GLY A 42 -14.24 13.75 21.11
N LYS A 43 -13.80 12.69 21.77
CA LYS A 43 -12.44 12.59 22.29
C LYS A 43 -11.46 12.14 21.19
N LYS A 44 -10.22 12.59 21.29
CA LYS A 44 -9.08 12.01 20.59
C LYS A 44 -8.50 10.90 21.46
N VAL A 45 -8.39 9.70 20.92
CA VAL A 45 -7.82 8.54 21.62
C VAL A 45 -6.38 8.34 21.16
N GLN A 46 -5.46 8.40 22.07
CA GLN A 46 -4.04 8.18 21.84
C GLN A 46 -3.67 6.76 22.29
N LEU A 47 -3.18 5.96 21.38
CA LEU A 47 -2.75 4.58 21.60
C LEU A 47 -1.23 4.44 21.46
N ASP A 48 -0.52 5.44 21.97
CA ASP A 48 0.94 5.47 22.08
C ASP A 48 1.65 5.08 20.76
N GLU A 49 2.36 3.96 20.74
CA GLU A 49 3.12 3.50 19.58
C GLU A 49 2.23 3.18 18.37
N LEU A 50 0.96 2.79 18.59
CA LEU A 50 0.03 2.51 17.52
C LEU A 50 -0.36 3.79 16.77
N GLY A 51 -0.66 4.85 17.52
CA GLY A 51 -1.06 6.14 16.96
C GLY A 51 -2.35 6.69 17.54
N ASP A 52 -2.83 7.74 16.92
CA ASP A 52 -3.93 8.56 17.39
C ASP A 52 -5.17 8.42 16.50
N PHE A 53 -6.32 8.28 17.12
CA PHE A 53 -7.62 8.23 16.45
C PHE A 53 -8.48 9.40 16.88
N TRP A 54 -9.17 10.05 15.92
CA TRP A 54 -10.16 11.08 16.20
C TRP A 54 -11.19 11.19 15.08
N LEU A 55 -12.30 11.90 15.37
CA LEU A 55 -13.32 12.16 14.37
C LEU A 55 -13.11 13.53 13.73
N SER A 56 -13.40 13.60 12.44
CA SER A 56 -13.57 14.84 11.68
C SER A 56 -14.95 14.88 11.08
N LEU A 57 -15.58 16.06 11.17
CA LEU A 57 -16.90 16.29 10.62
C LEU A 57 -16.79 17.01 9.28
N THR A 58 -17.53 16.51 8.30
CA THR A 58 -17.77 17.23 7.05
C THR A 58 -19.13 17.91 7.15
N SER A 59 -19.18 19.22 6.96
CA SER A 59 -20.43 19.98 7.03
C SER A 59 -20.60 20.94 5.87
N THR A 60 -21.85 21.27 5.55
CA THR A 60 -22.17 22.43 4.73
C THR A 60 -22.20 23.67 5.63
N GLY A 61 -21.64 24.76 5.14
CA GLY A 61 -21.70 26.04 5.86
C GLY A 61 -23.13 26.49 6.14
N ALA A 62 -23.30 27.29 7.19
CA ALA A 62 -24.51 28.02 7.46
C ALA A 62 -24.19 29.55 7.39
N GLU A 63 -25.19 30.37 7.11
CA GLU A 63 -24.99 31.82 7.02
C GLU A 63 -24.48 32.45 8.33
N ASN A 64 -24.84 31.84 9.46
CA ASN A 64 -24.37 32.23 10.80
C ASN A 64 -24.42 31.05 11.76
N CYS A 65 -23.76 31.18 12.92
CA CYS A 65 -23.67 30.10 13.93
C CYS A 65 -25.05 29.68 14.47
N GLN A 66 -26.04 30.58 14.48
CA GLN A 66 -27.37 30.25 15.02
C GLN A 66 -28.19 29.39 14.06
N LYS A 67 -27.87 29.42 12.75
CA LYS A 67 -28.51 28.59 11.72
C LYS A 67 -27.82 27.25 11.52
N PHE A 68 -26.67 27.03 12.15
CA PHE A 68 -25.95 25.76 12.07
C PHE A 68 -26.65 24.71 12.94
N THR A 69 -27.08 23.63 12.35
CA THR A 69 -27.76 22.52 13.01
C THR A 69 -27.12 21.18 12.61
N ALA A 70 -27.51 20.09 13.26
CA ALA A 70 -27.07 18.75 12.90
C ALA A 70 -27.36 18.39 11.43
N ALA A 71 -28.38 18.99 10.81
CA ALA A 71 -28.70 18.80 9.39
C ALA A 71 -27.61 19.32 8.44
N ASN A 72 -26.74 20.19 8.92
CA ASN A 72 -25.60 20.69 8.18
C ASN A 72 -24.44 19.69 8.15
N ILE A 73 -24.41 18.71 9.04
CA ILE A 73 -23.39 17.67 9.07
C ILE A 73 -23.70 16.66 7.96
N LYS A 74 -22.75 16.51 7.03
CA LYS A 74 -22.87 15.61 5.87
C LYS A 74 -22.14 14.29 6.03
N GLY A 75 -21.18 14.25 6.91
CA GLY A 75 -20.41 13.03 7.16
C GLY A 75 -19.53 13.12 8.38
N VAL A 76 -19.19 11.96 8.90
CA VAL A 76 -18.24 11.77 9.99
C VAL A 76 -17.12 10.87 9.45
N ASN A 77 -15.88 11.33 9.57
CA ASN A 77 -14.71 10.58 9.11
C ASN A 77 -13.86 10.22 10.32
N ILE A 78 -13.40 8.98 10.36
CA ILE A 78 -12.38 8.55 11.31
C ILE A 78 -11.03 8.88 10.72
N LEU A 79 -10.24 9.64 11.44
CA LEU A 79 -8.86 9.97 11.10
C LEU A 79 -7.92 9.19 12.00
N PHE A 80 -6.82 8.77 11.42
CA PHE A 80 -5.75 8.04 12.08
C PHE A 80 -4.40 8.68 11.74
N THR A 81 -3.62 9.00 12.76
CA THR A 81 -2.21 9.36 12.61
C THR A 81 -1.36 8.25 13.18
N PRO A 82 -0.49 7.63 12.40
CA PRO A 82 0.41 6.59 12.89
C PRO A 82 1.27 7.06 14.04
N GLY A 83 1.53 6.18 14.99
CA GLY A 83 2.49 6.39 16.06
C GLY A 83 3.93 6.08 15.63
N ALA A 84 4.86 6.24 16.55
CA ALA A 84 6.30 6.12 16.28
C ALA A 84 6.71 4.76 15.67
N ASP A 85 6.05 3.68 16.07
CA ASP A 85 6.34 2.33 15.54
C ASP A 85 5.95 2.14 14.07
N PHE A 86 5.07 3.01 13.56
CA PHE A 86 4.64 3.02 12.16
C PHE A 86 5.37 4.08 11.33
N GLU A 87 6.21 4.90 11.95
CA GLU A 87 7.09 5.80 11.22
C GLU A 87 8.20 4.99 10.54
N ASN A 88 8.67 5.48 9.42
CA ASN A 88 9.77 4.87 8.66
C ASN A 88 9.55 3.42 8.24
N LEU A 89 8.28 3.00 8.01
CA LEU A 89 7.98 1.66 7.50
C LEU A 89 8.68 1.37 6.16
N ILE A 90 8.93 2.39 5.35
CA ILE A 90 9.66 2.27 4.09
C ILE A 90 11.08 1.75 4.33
N ASP A 91 11.78 2.25 5.34
CA ASP A 91 13.15 1.86 5.66
C ASP A 91 13.24 0.44 6.25
N ARG A 92 12.14 -0.03 6.84
CA ARG A 92 12.01 -1.37 7.44
C ARG A 92 11.40 -2.40 6.50
N ALA A 93 10.82 -1.95 5.37
CA ALA A 93 10.12 -2.80 4.44
C ALA A 93 11.09 -3.47 3.46
N GLU A 94 10.96 -4.76 3.29
CA GLU A 94 11.59 -5.49 2.20
C GLU A 94 10.65 -5.49 0.99
N PHE A 95 11.15 -4.96 -0.13
CA PHE A 95 10.38 -4.88 -1.36
C PHE A 95 10.78 -6.01 -2.30
N ASN A 96 9.88 -6.95 -2.49
CA ASN A 96 10.03 -7.99 -3.50
C ASN A 96 9.35 -7.53 -4.80
N PRO A 97 10.07 -7.50 -5.94
CA PRO A 97 9.46 -7.17 -7.21
C PRO A 97 8.40 -8.19 -7.59
N VAL A 98 7.18 -7.74 -7.82
CA VAL A 98 6.08 -8.57 -8.31
C VAL A 98 5.98 -8.39 -9.82
N ALA A 99 6.01 -9.50 -10.56
CA ALA A 99 5.83 -9.47 -12.00
C ALA A 99 4.51 -8.77 -12.36
N SER A 100 4.54 -7.95 -13.41
CA SER A 100 3.34 -7.26 -13.88
C SER A 100 2.23 -8.26 -14.23
N ARG A 101 0.98 -7.84 -14.18
CA ARG A 101 -0.17 -8.70 -14.50
C ARG A 101 -0.06 -9.34 -15.89
N VAL A 102 0.47 -8.60 -16.86
CA VAL A 102 0.72 -9.07 -18.22
C VAL A 102 1.79 -10.18 -18.23
N ALA A 103 2.88 -10.00 -17.48
CA ALA A 103 3.92 -11.01 -17.36
C ALA A 103 3.42 -12.28 -16.66
N GLN A 104 2.62 -12.15 -15.60
CA GLN A 104 2.02 -13.30 -14.90
C GLN A 104 1.10 -14.11 -15.82
N VAL A 105 0.23 -13.43 -16.60
CA VAL A 105 -0.65 -14.08 -17.56
C VAL A 105 0.15 -14.78 -18.67
N ALA A 106 1.21 -14.14 -19.17
CA ALA A 106 2.08 -14.71 -20.18
C ALA A 106 2.79 -15.98 -19.68
N THR A 107 3.29 -15.97 -18.43
CA THR A 107 3.91 -17.12 -17.78
C THR A 107 2.94 -18.28 -17.65
N LEU A 108 1.73 -18.04 -17.12
CA LEU A 108 0.69 -19.06 -16.98
C LEU A 108 0.26 -19.66 -18.32
N LYS A 109 0.21 -18.83 -19.38
CA LYS A 109 -0.11 -19.30 -20.72
C LYS A 109 1.00 -20.17 -21.28
N ALA A 110 2.26 -19.81 -21.07
CA ALA A 110 3.41 -20.57 -21.52
C ALA A 110 3.50 -21.93 -20.81
N GLU A 111 3.30 -21.97 -19.48
CA GLU A 111 3.24 -23.20 -18.70
C GLU A 111 2.18 -24.17 -19.25
N LYS A 112 0.97 -23.68 -19.53
CA LYS A 112 -0.11 -24.48 -20.11
C LYS A 112 0.19 -24.98 -21.53
N SER A 113 1.03 -24.26 -22.25
CA SER A 113 1.43 -24.60 -23.64
C SER A 113 2.75 -25.37 -23.71
N GLY A 114 3.39 -25.68 -22.57
CA GLY A 114 4.67 -26.39 -22.51
C GLY A 114 5.87 -25.59 -23.06
N ILE A 115 5.76 -24.24 -23.11
CA ILE A 115 6.80 -23.35 -23.60
C ILE A 115 7.70 -22.97 -22.43
N GLY A 116 8.97 -23.33 -22.49
CA GLY A 116 9.93 -23.11 -21.39
C GLY A 116 10.46 -21.70 -21.23
N LEU A 117 10.22 -20.80 -22.19
CA LEU A 117 10.69 -19.40 -22.17
C LEU A 117 9.56 -18.45 -22.56
N VAL A 118 9.38 -17.40 -21.78
CA VAL A 118 8.40 -16.33 -22.04
C VAL A 118 9.13 -15.03 -22.26
N ASP A 119 8.97 -14.46 -23.44
CA ASP A 119 9.42 -13.09 -23.71
C ASP A 119 8.40 -12.09 -23.16
N ILE A 120 8.75 -11.49 -22.05
CA ILE A 120 7.92 -10.54 -21.33
C ILE A 120 7.79 -9.21 -22.06
N ASP A 121 8.77 -8.82 -22.86
CA ASP A 121 8.73 -7.57 -23.60
C ASP A 121 7.76 -7.67 -24.79
N THR A 122 7.73 -8.79 -25.46
CA THR A 122 6.70 -9.07 -26.48
C THR A 122 5.30 -9.15 -25.85
N ALA A 123 5.18 -9.76 -24.68
CA ALA A 123 3.89 -9.84 -23.95
C ALA A 123 3.37 -8.46 -23.49
N LYS A 124 4.26 -7.48 -23.28
CA LYS A 124 3.91 -6.08 -22.98
C LYS A 124 3.58 -5.25 -24.21
N GLY A 125 3.60 -5.84 -25.42
CA GLY A 125 3.34 -5.13 -26.66
C GLY A 125 4.49 -4.22 -27.12
N LYS A 126 5.66 -4.37 -26.56
CA LYS A 126 6.87 -3.73 -27.04
C LYS A 126 7.40 -4.53 -28.23
N LYS A 127 7.41 -3.90 -29.42
CA LYS A 127 8.01 -4.51 -30.62
C LYS A 127 9.47 -4.86 -30.32
N PRO A 128 9.97 -6.05 -30.73
CA PRO A 128 11.39 -6.37 -30.54
C PRO A 128 12.23 -5.31 -31.27
N THR A 129 13.12 -4.68 -30.56
CA THR A 129 14.19 -3.90 -31.18
C THR A 129 15.13 -4.93 -31.77
N ASP A 130 15.05 -5.07 -33.07
CA ASP A 130 15.99 -5.82 -33.87
C ASP A 130 17.38 -5.24 -33.61
N GLY A 131 18.24 -6.04 -33.03
CA GLY A 131 19.64 -5.72 -32.82
C GLY A 131 20.37 -5.78 -34.14
N GLY A 132 20.30 -4.70 -34.92
CA GLY A 132 21.13 -4.49 -36.09
C GLY A 132 22.55 -4.19 -35.64
N SER A 133 23.39 -5.19 -35.70
CA SER A 133 24.82 -5.03 -35.80
C SER A 133 25.14 -4.43 -37.19
N ASP A 134 25.55 -3.19 -37.22
CA ASP A 134 26.29 -2.68 -38.34
C ASP A 134 27.71 -2.36 -37.89
N ASP A 135 28.54 -3.38 -38.13
CA ASP A 135 29.94 -3.27 -38.42
C ASP A 135 30.07 -2.66 -39.83
N SER A 136 30.65 -1.50 -39.94
CA SER A 136 31.33 -1.06 -41.14
C SER A 136 32.30 0.02 -40.78
N GLY A 137 33.55 -0.41 -40.72
CA GLY A 137 34.69 0.45 -40.87
C GLY A 137 34.66 1.20 -42.18
N ASN A 138 35.22 2.32 -42.20
CA ASN A 138 36.20 2.68 -43.24
C ASN A 138 37.02 3.92 -42.87
N THR A 139 38.29 3.71 -43.01
CA THR A 139 39.43 4.56 -43.22
C THR A 139 39.18 5.70 -44.21
N GLY A 140 39.95 6.78 -44.01
CA GLY A 140 40.28 7.76 -45.08
C GLY A 140 40.55 9.14 -44.47
N ASP A 141 41.70 9.36 -44.10
CA ASP A 141 42.79 10.15 -44.65
C ASP A 141 42.47 11.53 -45.25
N ASN A 142 43.40 12.40 -44.91
CA ASN A 142 43.84 13.62 -45.55
C ASN A 142 43.15 14.93 -45.15
N ASP A 143 43.89 15.70 -44.45
CA ASP A 143 45.00 16.58 -44.82
C ASP A 143 44.56 17.96 -45.35
N GLU A 144 45.35 18.91 -44.90
CA GLU A 144 45.59 20.27 -45.38
C GLU A 144 44.65 21.41 -44.95
N MET A 145 45.19 22.18 -44.08
CA MET A 145 46.01 23.39 -44.24
C MET A 145 45.23 24.68 -44.58
N LEU A 146 45.59 25.70 -43.81
CA LEU A 146 45.72 27.12 -44.11
C LEU A 146 44.44 27.95 -44.32
N GLN A 147 44.18 28.89 -43.55
CA GLN A 147 44.80 30.20 -43.20
C GLN A 147 44.00 30.85 -42.09
#